data_ee46d426cd0196d41853da515f9090b6
#
_entry.id   ee46d426cd0196d41853da515f9090b6
#
_cell.length_a   1.000
_cell.length_b   1.000
_cell.length_c   1.000
_cell.angle_alpha   90.00
_cell.angle_beta   90.00
_cell.angle_gamma   90.00
#
_symmetry.space_group_name_H-M   'P 1'
#
loop_
_entity.id
_entity.type
_entity.pdbx_description
1 polymer ?
#
loop_
_entity_poly.entity_id
_entity_poly.type
_entity_poly.pdbx_seq_one_letter_code
_entity_poly.pdbx_strand_id
1 'polypeptide(L)'
;MFPKIAGLGLLLLASSVFAADMPVNNGNTAWILTATALVLFMTLPGLALFYGGLVRSKNVLSILMQCFAIAAVVSLMWMVGLYSLTFTDGGSANDWLGGLSRVFMAGLGKDNMTGDIPEVVFVAFQMTFAIITPALIIGAFAERMKFSAVLIFSALWTLAVYVPVAHWVWGRGYFFQHGLIDFAGGTVVHITAGVAALVSALVLGPRKGFGKVAMPPHNLTMTVTGAGMLWVGWYGFNAGSALAANGSAGMALFVTHIAASAGALTWMTCEWVKFGKPSGLGIVTGMVAGLGTITGAAGVVGPAGALVIGVLAGVICFFMTQLIKKTLKIDDSLDVFPVHGVGGVLGTLLAGIFCSPDLGVFSGFGYAAGHDSMASQLGI
;
A
#
# COMPACT_ATOMS: atom_id res chain seq x y z
N MET A 1 -35.84 14.37 17.50
CA MET A 1 -36.21 14.18 16.10
C MET A 1 -35.14 14.88 15.25
N PHE A 2 -34.03 14.19 14.92
CA PHE A 2 -32.93 14.74 14.12
C PHE A 2 -33.12 14.27 12.70
N PRO A 3 -32.94 15.14 11.69
CA PRO A 3 -33.05 14.72 10.31
C PRO A 3 -31.88 13.82 9.93
N LYS A 4 -32.18 12.69 9.30
CA LYS A 4 -31.22 11.80 8.65
C LYS A 4 -30.51 12.58 7.55
N ILE A 5 -29.25 12.93 7.74
CA ILE A 5 -28.39 13.40 6.68
C ILE A 5 -28.05 12.16 5.86
N ALA A 6 -28.64 12.07 4.68
CA ALA A 6 -28.32 11.05 3.69
C ALA A 6 -26.83 11.16 3.36
N GLY A 7 -26.14 10.05 3.46
CA GLY A 7 -24.73 9.97 3.08
C GLY A 7 -24.58 10.30 1.58
N LEU A 8 -23.82 11.33 1.29
CA LEU A 8 -23.41 11.66 -0.07
C LEU A 8 -22.30 10.67 -0.45
N GLY A 9 -22.72 9.51 -0.94
CA GLY A 9 -21.82 8.62 -1.66
C GLY A 9 -21.27 9.37 -2.86
N LEU A 10 -19.95 9.41 -3.02
CA LEU A 10 -19.30 9.97 -4.19
C LEU A 10 -19.61 9.08 -5.40
N LEU A 11 -20.81 9.24 -5.96
CA LEU A 11 -21.19 8.74 -7.27
C LEU A 11 -20.43 9.57 -8.31
N LEU A 12 -19.27 9.08 -8.73
CA LEU A 12 -18.74 9.47 -10.05
C LEU A 12 -19.58 8.76 -11.11
N LEU A 13 -20.80 9.26 -11.34
CA LEU A 13 -21.59 8.88 -12.49
C LEU A 13 -20.83 9.25 -13.76
N ALA A 14 -20.52 8.24 -14.56
CA ALA A 14 -20.12 8.40 -15.94
C ALA A 14 -21.30 8.96 -16.75
N SER A 15 -21.34 10.28 -16.84
CA SER A 15 -22.01 10.98 -17.93
C SER A 15 -20.93 11.77 -18.64
N SER A 16 -20.85 11.64 -19.94
CA SER A 16 -20.18 12.57 -20.84
C SER A 16 -20.93 13.93 -20.78
N VAL A 17 -20.88 14.55 -19.61
CA VAL A 17 -21.20 15.94 -19.43
C VAL A 17 -19.88 16.68 -19.68
N PHE A 18 -19.88 17.61 -20.62
CA PHE A 18 -18.85 18.62 -20.76
C PHE A 18 -18.33 18.97 -19.37
N ALA A 19 -17.03 18.79 -19.14
CA ALA A 19 -16.39 19.19 -17.91
C ALA A 19 -16.62 20.69 -17.75
N ALA A 20 -17.65 21.08 -17.00
CA ALA A 20 -17.70 22.42 -16.46
C ALA A 20 -16.39 22.57 -15.67
N ASP A 21 -15.66 23.65 -15.93
CA ASP A 21 -14.42 23.97 -15.23
C ASP A 21 -14.71 23.97 -13.72
N MET A 22 -14.48 22.83 -13.08
CA MET A 22 -14.53 22.75 -11.62
C MET A 22 -13.40 23.63 -11.11
N PRO A 23 -13.67 24.65 -10.29
CA PRO A 23 -12.60 25.50 -9.78
C PRO A 23 -11.62 24.65 -8.97
N VAL A 24 -10.33 24.89 -9.19
CA VAL A 24 -9.25 24.21 -8.43
C VAL A 24 -9.50 24.37 -6.94
N ASN A 25 -9.57 23.27 -6.22
CA ASN A 25 -9.61 23.26 -4.77
C ASN A 25 -8.19 23.36 -4.21
N ASN A 26 -7.82 24.54 -3.78
CA ASN A 26 -6.47 24.82 -3.25
C ASN A 26 -6.16 24.02 -1.98
N GLY A 27 -7.15 23.74 -1.12
CA GLY A 27 -6.97 22.92 0.08
C GLY A 27 -6.64 21.46 -0.27
N ASN A 28 -7.41 20.88 -1.18
CA ASN A 28 -7.18 19.52 -1.67
C ASN A 28 -5.85 19.43 -2.42
N THR A 29 -5.54 20.40 -3.28
CA THR A 29 -4.26 20.48 -3.99
C THR A 29 -3.07 20.53 -3.04
N ALA A 30 -3.11 21.40 -2.02
CA ALA A 30 -2.05 21.52 -1.01
C ALA A 30 -1.88 20.21 -0.20
N TRP A 31 -3.01 19.58 0.14
CA TRP A 31 -2.97 18.28 0.83
C TRP A 31 -2.31 17.19 -0.02
N ILE A 32 -2.67 17.06 -1.29
CA ILE A 32 -2.09 16.01 -2.15
C ILE A 32 -0.63 16.28 -2.49
N LEU A 33 -0.21 17.53 -2.65
CA LEU A 33 1.21 17.87 -2.75
C LEU A 33 1.99 17.45 -1.49
N THR A 34 1.45 17.71 -0.31
CA THR A 34 2.02 17.26 0.97
C THR A 34 2.05 15.73 1.08
N ALA A 35 0.93 15.07 0.75
CA ALA A 35 0.82 13.61 0.77
C ALA A 35 1.82 12.96 -0.21
N THR A 36 2.02 13.55 -1.40
CA THR A 36 3.04 13.10 -2.36
C THR A 36 4.45 13.12 -1.76
N ALA A 37 4.82 14.22 -1.09
CA ALA A 37 6.10 14.32 -0.40
C ALA A 37 6.23 13.28 0.74
N LEU A 38 5.16 13.06 1.52
CA LEU A 38 5.14 12.07 2.59
C LEU A 38 5.29 10.64 2.06
N VAL A 39 4.64 10.27 0.95
CA VAL A 39 4.77 8.93 0.36
C VAL A 39 6.14 8.71 -0.27
N LEU A 40 6.72 9.71 -0.91
CA LEU A 40 8.10 9.59 -1.38
C LEU A 40 9.08 9.48 -0.21
N PHE A 41 8.87 10.24 0.86
CA PHE A 41 9.65 10.18 2.10
C PHE A 41 9.58 8.78 2.76
N MET A 42 8.42 8.10 2.73
CA MET A 42 8.35 6.75 3.29
C MET A 42 9.16 5.73 2.47
N THR A 43 9.41 5.98 1.16
CA THR A 43 10.26 5.11 0.34
C THR A 43 11.74 5.45 0.49
N LEU A 44 12.11 6.71 0.28
CA LEU A 44 13.51 7.14 0.14
C LEU A 44 14.19 7.51 1.42
N PRO A 45 13.78 7.83 2.56
CA PRO A 45 14.48 7.40 3.75
C PRO A 45 13.79 6.27 4.49
N GLY A 46 12.47 6.25 4.57
CA GLY A 46 11.75 5.32 5.43
C GLY A 46 12.09 3.85 5.16
N LEU A 47 11.67 3.33 4.01
CA LEU A 47 11.88 1.94 3.63
C LEU A 47 13.37 1.61 3.46
N ALA A 48 14.13 2.52 2.86
CA ALA A 48 15.56 2.34 2.65
C ALA A 48 16.31 2.12 3.99
N LEU A 49 16.02 2.91 5.02
CA LEU A 49 16.62 2.74 6.35
C LEU A 49 16.03 1.55 7.10
N PHE A 50 14.72 1.32 7.00
CA PHE A 50 14.08 0.16 7.62
C PHE A 50 14.71 -1.15 7.11
N TYR A 51 14.77 -1.35 5.82
CA TYR A 51 15.39 -2.52 5.21
C TYR A 51 16.92 -2.52 5.37
N GLY A 52 17.55 -1.35 5.21
CA GLY A 52 18.98 -1.18 5.37
C GLY A 52 19.49 -1.63 6.75
N GLY A 53 18.74 -1.34 7.81
CA GLY A 53 19.08 -1.79 9.16
C GLY A 53 18.89 -3.29 9.38
N LEU A 54 17.97 -3.94 8.65
CA LEU A 54 17.64 -5.36 8.78
C LEU A 54 18.64 -6.29 8.09
N VAL A 55 19.28 -5.86 7.01
CA VAL A 55 20.26 -6.68 6.28
C VAL A 55 21.61 -6.71 6.98
N ARG A 56 22.53 -7.60 6.56
CA ARG A 56 23.89 -7.60 7.05
C ARG A 56 24.61 -6.33 6.61
N SER A 57 25.53 -5.81 7.46
CA SER A 57 26.22 -4.51 7.27
C SER A 57 26.81 -4.30 5.87
N LYS A 58 27.39 -5.33 5.27
CA LYS A 58 27.98 -5.28 3.92
C LYS A 58 26.95 -5.03 2.80
N ASN A 59 25.66 -5.19 3.06
CA ASN A 59 24.59 -5.07 2.08
C ASN A 59 23.76 -3.77 2.23
N VAL A 60 24.05 -2.94 3.25
CA VAL A 60 23.29 -1.72 3.55
C VAL A 60 23.23 -0.79 2.34
N LEU A 61 24.38 -0.38 1.82
CA LEU A 61 24.45 0.54 0.69
C LEU A 61 23.81 -0.05 -0.58
N SER A 62 23.85 -1.37 -0.74
CA SER A 62 23.15 -2.04 -1.86
C SER A 62 21.64 -1.86 -1.75
N ILE A 63 21.06 -2.02 -0.57
CA ILE A 63 19.61 -1.82 -0.35
C ILE A 63 19.22 -0.35 -0.57
N LEU A 64 19.96 0.58 0.02
CA LEU A 64 19.71 2.00 -0.17
C LEU A 64 19.75 2.37 -1.67
N MET A 65 20.80 1.94 -2.37
CA MET A 65 20.96 2.21 -3.80
C MET A 65 19.83 1.57 -4.63
N GLN A 66 19.36 0.38 -4.28
CA GLN A 66 18.21 -0.24 -4.94
C GLN A 66 16.94 0.60 -4.80
N CYS A 67 16.63 1.09 -3.58
CA CYS A 67 15.46 1.95 -3.37
C CYS A 67 15.53 3.24 -4.22
N PHE A 68 16.68 3.93 -4.23
CA PHE A 68 16.88 5.15 -5.03
C PHE A 68 16.81 4.88 -6.54
N ALA A 69 17.43 3.80 -6.99
CA ALA A 69 17.46 3.45 -8.42
C ALA A 69 16.07 3.03 -8.91
N ILE A 70 15.29 2.27 -8.12
CA ILE A 70 13.90 1.93 -8.45
C ILE A 70 13.06 3.20 -8.52
N ALA A 71 13.20 4.12 -7.55
CA ALA A 71 12.49 5.39 -7.59
C ALA A 71 12.77 6.15 -8.88
N ALA A 72 14.04 6.25 -9.29
CA ALA A 72 14.41 6.93 -10.53
C ALA A 72 13.86 6.24 -11.79
N VAL A 73 14.04 4.92 -11.90
CA VAL A 73 13.58 4.15 -13.07
C VAL A 73 12.07 4.20 -13.21
N VAL A 74 11.34 3.93 -12.12
CA VAL A 74 9.87 3.91 -12.16
C VAL A 74 9.30 5.31 -12.43
N SER A 75 9.90 6.37 -11.89
CA SER A 75 9.48 7.76 -12.19
C SER A 75 9.59 8.06 -13.68
N LEU A 76 10.70 7.69 -14.31
CA LEU A 76 10.87 7.90 -15.76
C LEU A 76 9.91 7.04 -16.57
N MET A 77 9.72 5.78 -16.22
CA MET A 77 8.75 4.90 -16.88
C MET A 77 7.31 5.41 -16.71
N TRP A 78 6.99 5.97 -15.52
CA TRP A 78 5.69 6.57 -15.25
C TRP A 78 5.40 7.72 -16.20
N MET A 79 6.35 8.62 -16.37
CA MET A 79 6.27 9.74 -17.32
C MET A 79 6.19 9.24 -18.76
N VAL A 80 6.96 8.21 -19.15
CA VAL A 80 6.98 7.70 -20.53
C VAL A 80 5.66 7.05 -20.94
N GLY A 81 5.01 6.27 -20.04
CA GLY A 81 3.79 5.58 -20.46
C GLY A 81 3.00 4.86 -19.35
N LEU A 82 3.60 4.54 -18.20
CA LEU A 82 2.88 3.74 -17.20
C LEU A 82 1.66 4.47 -16.62
N TYR A 83 1.74 5.79 -16.43
CA TYR A 83 0.58 6.59 -16.03
C TYR A 83 -0.57 6.45 -17.03
N SER A 84 -0.27 6.56 -18.32
CA SER A 84 -1.26 6.43 -19.39
C SER A 84 -1.96 5.06 -19.33
N LEU A 85 -1.18 3.98 -19.29
CA LEU A 85 -1.69 2.61 -19.21
C LEU A 85 -2.48 2.32 -17.94
N THR A 86 -2.28 3.11 -16.89
CA THR A 86 -2.97 2.93 -15.60
C THR A 86 -4.26 3.74 -15.51
N PHE A 87 -4.26 5.01 -15.95
CA PHE A 87 -5.33 5.96 -15.60
C PHE A 87 -6.08 6.58 -16.77
N THR A 88 -5.73 6.24 -18.02
CA THR A 88 -6.51 6.70 -19.17
C THR A 88 -7.47 5.63 -19.70
N ASP A 89 -8.46 6.06 -20.44
CA ASP A 89 -9.46 5.16 -21.04
C ASP A 89 -8.80 4.24 -22.08
N GLY A 90 -8.94 2.94 -21.88
CA GLY A 90 -8.46 1.89 -22.78
C GLY A 90 -9.43 1.50 -23.90
N GLY A 91 -10.57 2.19 -24.06
CA GLY A 91 -11.60 1.86 -25.02
C GLY A 91 -12.14 0.44 -24.81
N SER A 92 -12.10 -0.41 -25.84
CA SER A 92 -12.56 -1.81 -25.75
C SER A 92 -11.71 -2.69 -24.81
N ALA A 93 -10.51 -2.27 -24.44
CA ALA A 93 -9.63 -2.99 -23.51
C ALA A 93 -9.68 -2.43 -22.10
N ASN A 94 -10.57 -1.46 -21.81
CA ASN A 94 -10.56 -0.72 -20.54
C ASN A 94 -10.77 -1.58 -19.30
N ASP A 95 -11.39 -2.75 -19.39
CA ASP A 95 -11.49 -3.67 -18.25
C ASP A 95 -10.11 -4.14 -17.76
N TRP A 96 -9.13 -4.18 -18.68
CA TRP A 96 -7.82 -4.81 -18.44
C TRP A 96 -6.65 -3.83 -18.44
N LEU A 97 -6.70 -2.78 -19.25
CA LEU A 97 -5.58 -1.85 -19.42
C LEU A 97 -6.07 -0.49 -19.91
N GLY A 98 -5.44 0.58 -19.43
CA GLY A 98 -5.68 1.93 -19.92
C GLY A 98 -5.09 2.18 -21.29
N GLY A 99 -5.44 3.34 -21.87
CA GLY A 99 -5.02 3.76 -23.19
C GLY A 99 -3.64 4.42 -23.25
N LEU A 100 -3.34 5.04 -24.38
CA LEU A 100 -2.05 5.66 -24.68
C LEU A 100 -2.13 7.20 -24.78
N SER A 101 -3.24 7.80 -24.39
CA SER A 101 -3.48 9.24 -24.59
C SER A 101 -2.58 10.17 -23.78
N ARG A 102 -1.92 9.64 -22.74
CA ARG A 102 -0.98 10.37 -21.86
C ARG A 102 0.47 9.87 -21.97
N VAL A 103 0.82 9.13 -23.03
CA VAL A 103 2.21 8.72 -23.28
C VAL A 103 3.08 9.99 -23.39
N PHE A 104 4.25 9.99 -22.75
CA PHE A 104 5.11 11.16 -22.55
C PHE A 104 4.38 12.37 -21.97
N MET A 105 3.32 12.14 -21.17
CA MET A 105 2.43 13.18 -20.62
C MET A 105 1.79 14.06 -21.68
N ALA A 106 1.52 13.50 -22.87
CA ALA A 106 0.90 14.23 -23.97
C ALA A 106 -0.41 14.90 -23.53
N GLY A 107 -0.54 16.22 -23.82
CA GLY A 107 -1.70 16.99 -23.44
C GLY A 107 -1.85 17.29 -21.94
N LEU A 108 -0.89 16.92 -21.08
CA LEU A 108 -0.87 17.30 -19.68
C LEU A 108 -0.34 18.73 -19.53
N GLY A 109 -1.21 19.65 -19.17
CA GLY A 109 -0.87 21.03 -18.81
C GLY A 109 -1.09 21.28 -17.31
N LYS A 110 -0.70 22.45 -16.84
CA LYS A 110 -0.88 22.85 -15.44
C LYS A 110 -2.35 23.02 -15.02
N ASP A 111 -3.24 23.22 -16.01
CA ASP A 111 -4.65 23.53 -15.80
C ASP A 111 -5.57 22.32 -16.08
N ASN A 112 -5.01 21.16 -16.50
CA ASN A 112 -5.80 19.92 -16.61
C ASN A 112 -6.20 19.44 -15.21
N MET A 113 -7.44 18.94 -15.08
CA MET A 113 -8.04 18.57 -13.80
C MET A 113 -8.31 17.06 -13.72
N THR A 114 -8.18 16.53 -12.52
CA THR A 114 -8.71 15.22 -12.11
C THR A 114 -9.53 15.45 -10.85
N GLY A 115 -10.86 15.33 -10.96
CA GLY A 115 -11.74 15.81 -9.91
C GLY A 115 -11.58 17.31 -9.74
N ASP A 116 -11.28 17.75 -8.51
CA ASP A 116 -11.10 19.17 -8.15
C ASP A 116 -9.62 19.56 -7.88
N ILE A 117 -8.67 18.68 -8.24
CA ILE A 117 -7.22 18.94 -8.17
C ILE A 117 -6.59 18.93 -9.57
N PRO A 118 -5.46 19.63 -9.78
CA PRO A 118 -4.72 19.53 -11.03
C PRO A 118 -4.28 18.11 -11.34
N GLU A 119 -4.47 17.65 -12.59
CA GLU A 119 -4.08 16.30 -13.02
C GLU A 119 -2.60 16.01 -12.75
N VAL A 120 -1.73 17.01 -12.92
CA VAL A 120 -0.29 16.85 -12.65
C VAL A 120 0.00 16.52 -11.19
N VAL A 121 -0.82 16.98 -10.25
CA VAL A 121 -0.69 16.66 -8.83
C VAL A 121 -1.13 15.21 -8.58
N PHE A 122 -2.21 14.76 -9.21
CA PHE A 122 -2.63 13.36 -9.20
C PHE A 122 -1.57 12.44 -9.82
N VAL A 123 -1.01 12.80 -10.98
CA VAL A 123 0.11 12.09 -11.62
C VAL A 123 1.27 11.88 -10.66
N ALA A 124 1.71 12.95 -9.99
CA ALA A 124 2.82 12.90 -9.04
C ALA A 124 2.50 12.04 -7.81
N PHE A 125 1.29 12.13 -7.29
CA PHE A 125 0.84 11.33 -6.14
C PHE A 125 0.82 9.84 -6.50
N GLN A 126 0.18 9.46 -7.58
CA GLN A 126 0.10 8.06 -8.02
C GLN A 126 1.46 7.47 -8.41
N MET A 127 2.37 8.29 -8.92
CA MET A 127 3.77 7.87 -9.19
C MET A 127 4.46 7.33 -7.94
N THR A 128 4.20 7.91 -6.77
CA THR A 128 4.83 7.47 -5.52
C THR A 128 4.40 6.06 -5.10
N PHE A 129 3.18 5.65 -5.42
CA PHE A 129 2.69 4.28 -5.23
C PHE A 129 3.35 3.29 -6.20
N ALA A 130 3.50 3.68 -7.46
CA ALA A 130 4.23 2.89 -8.45
C ALA A 130 5.70 2.69 -8.05
N ILE A 131 6.31 3.66 -7.37
CA ILE A 131 7.69 3.60 -6.86
C ILE A 131 7.80 2.63 -5.68
N ILE A 132 6.97 2.78 -4.65
CA ILE A 132 7.13 2.02 -3.41
C ILE A 132 6.82 0.54 -3.60
N THR A 133 5.89 0.18 -4.47
CA THR A 133 5.42 -1.20 -4.61
C THR A 133 6.54 -2.16 -5.02
N PRO A 134 7.31 -1.96 -6.09
CA PRO A 134 8.47 -2.80 -6.38
C PRO A 134 9.60 -2.66 -5.35
N ALA A 135 9.72 -1.52 -4.67
CA ALA A 135 10.70 -1.35 -3.61
C ALA A 135 10.43 -2.25 -2.39
N LEU A 136 9.17 -2.53 -2.08
CA LEU A 136 8.81 -3.50 -1.02
C LEU A 136 9.32 -4.91 -1.32
N ILE A 137 9.29 -5.34 -2.60
CA ILE A 137 9.70 -6.70 -3.00
C ILE A 137 11.18 -6.97 -2.71
N ILE A 138 12.03 -5.92 -2.71
CA ILE A 138 13.47 -6.04 -2.41
C ILE A 138 13.69 -6.81 -1.10
N GLY A 139 12.85 -6.60 -0.11
CA GLY A 139 12.97 -7.25 1.18
C GLY A 139 13.01 -8.79 1.11
N ALA A 140 12.31 -9.39 0.15
CA ALA A 140 12.23 -10.84 0.02
C ALA A 140 13.53 -11.45 -0.52
N PHE A 141 14.18 -10.80 -1.48
CA PHE A 141 15.38 -11.29 -2.13
C PHE A 141 16.65 -10.52 -1.72
N ALA A 142 16.57 -9.72 -0.67
CA ALA A 142 17.72 -9.01 -0.14
C ALA A 142 18.93 -9.94 0.00
N GLU A 143 20.11 -9.44 -0.39
CA GLU A 143 21.39 -10.15 -0.36
C GLU A 143 21.58 -11.28 -1.40
N ARG A 144 20.65 -11.52 -2.34
CA ARG A 144 20.68 -12.64 -3.30
C ARG A 144 20.65 -12.25 -4.76
N MET A 145 20.10 -11.09 -5.09
CA MET A 145 19.93 -10.63 -6.46
C MET A 145 21.00 -9.60 -6.85
N LYS A 146 21.53 -9.70 -8.05
CA LYS A 146 22.43 -8.69 -8.61
C LYS A 146 21.69 -7.38 -8.82
N PHE A 147 22.35 -6.24 -8.62
CA PHE A 147 21.75 -4.92 -8.77
C PHE A 147 21.07 -4.70 -10.12
N SER A 148 21.73 -5.06 -11.23
CA SER A 148 21.14 -4.95 -12.57
C SER A 148 19.89 -5.81 -12.74
N ALA A 149 19.87 -7.02 -12.15
CA ALA A 149 18.68 -7.88 -12.17
C ALA A 149 17.53 -7.30 -11.35
N VAL A 150 17.82 -6.63 -10.22
CA VAL A 150 16.79 -5.93 -9.44
C VAL A 150 16.15 -4.82 -10.28
N LEU A 151 16.91 -4.03 -11.00
CA LEU A 151 16.37 -2.94 -11.83
C LEU A 151 15.52 -3.47 -12.99
N ILE A 152 16.00 -4.48 -13.71
CA ILE A 152 15.25 -5.09 -14.81
C ILE A 152 13.97 -5.74 -14.29
N PHE A 153 14.07 -6.50 -13.20
CA PHE A 153 12.90 -7.10 -12.55
C PHE A 153 11.88 -6.05 -12.14
N SER A 154 12.31 -5.00 -11.43
CA SER A 154 11.41 -3.95 -10.95
C SER A 154 10.73 -3.21 -12.10
N ALA A 155 11.45 -2.90 -13.17
CA ALA A 155 10.90 -2.26 -14.37
C ALA A 155 9.84 -3.14 -15.05
N LEU A 156 10.18 -4.40 -15.32
CA LEU A 156 9.29 -5.35 -15.99
C LEU A 156 8.09 -5.71 -15.11
N TRP A 157 8.30 -5.91 -13.81
CA TRP A 157 7.24 -6.21 -12.87
C TRP A 157 6.26 -5.04 -12.71
N THR A 158 6.76 -3.80 -12.63
CA THR A 158 5.90 -2.62 -12.56
C THR A 158 5.03 -2.51 -13.82
N LEU A 159 5.59 -2.74 -15.01
CA LEU A 159 4.84 -2.73 -16.26
C LEU A 159 3.83 -3.89 -16.34
N ALA A 160 4.24 -5.12 -16.01
CA ALA A 160 3.46 -6.32 -16.28
C ALA A 160 2.47 -6.69 -15.16
N VAL A 161 2.69 -6.21 -13.92
CA VAL A 161 1.87 -6.56 -12.76
C VAL A 161 1.25 -5.32 -12.12
N TYR A 162 2.09 -4.35 -11.70
CA TYR A 162 1.56 -3.19 -11.00
C TYR A 162 0.57 -2.39 -11.85
N VAL A 163 0.95 -2.04 -13.08
CA VAL A 163 0.12 -1.22 -13.98
C VAL A 163 -1.23 -1.87 -14.27
N PRO A 164 -1.33 -3.14 -14.69
CA PRO A 164 -2.63 -3.78 -14.90
C PRO A 164 -3.47 -3.81 -13.61
N VAL A 165 -2.90 -4.24 -12.48
CA VAL A 165 -3.67 -4.33 -11.23
C VAL A 165 -4.12 -2.95 -10.75
N ALA A 166 -3.26 -1.92 -10.84
CA ALA A 166 -3.65 -0.54 -10.51
C ALA A 166 -4.76 -0.01 -11.44
N HIS A 167 -4.71 -0.36 -12.72
CA HIS A 167 -5.79 -0.03 -13.66
C HIS A 167 -7.10 -0.75 -13.29
N TRP A 168 -7.05 -2.05 -13.00
CA TRP A 168 -8.25 -2.82 -12.62
C TRP A 168 -8.95 -2.25 -11.40
N VAL A 169 -8.18 -1.78 -10.41
CA VAL A 169 -8.70 -1.35 -9.09
C VAL A 169 -8.96 0.15 -9.02
N TRP A 170 -8.09 0.98 -9.60
CA TRP A 170 -8.16 2.44 -9.50
C TRP A 170 -8.36 3.15 -10.83
N GLY A 171 -7.94 2.51 -11.96
CA GLY A 171 -8.00 3.07 -13.30
C GLY A 171 -9.32 2.83 -14.03
N ARG A 172 -10.41 2.54 -13.32
CA ARG A 172 -11.75 2.24 -13.85
C ARG A 172 -11.83 0.92 -14.64
N GLY A 173 -10.89 -0.01 -14.42
CA GLY A 173 -10.93 -1.36 -14.99
C GLY A 173 -11.90 -2.29 -14.28
N TYR A 174 -11.73 -3.60 -14.48
CA TYR A 174 -12.67 -4.64 -14.08
C TYR A 174 -13.07 -4.57 -12.59
N PHE A 175 -12.12 -4.57 -11.66
CA PHE A 175 -12.44 -4.57 -10.23
C PHE A 175 -13.06 -3.26 -9.73
N PHE A 176 -12.68 -2.12 -10.31
CA PHE A 176 -13.32 -0.84 -10.02
C PHE A 176 -14.81 -0.88 -10.37
N GLN A 177 -15.14 -1.40 -11.56
CA GLN A 177 -16.53 -1.48 -12.03
C GLN A 177 -17.37 -2.47 -11.20
N HIS A 178 -16.73 -3.47 -10.60
CA HIS A 178 -17.39 -4.45 -9.73
C HIS A 178 -17.36 -4.07 -8.24
N GLY A 179 -16.88 -2.88 -7.89
CA GLY A 179 -16.96 -2.35 -6.53
C GLY A 179 -15.95 -2.96 -5.54
N LEU A 180 -14.79 -3.45 -5.99
CA LEU A 180 -13.73 -3.85 -5.07
C LEU A 180 -13.30 -2.66 -4.21
N ILE A 181 -13.32 -2.84 -2.90
CA ILE A 181 -12.82 -1.85 -1.94
C ILE A 181 -11.31 -2.00 -1.80
N ASP A 182 -10.59 -1.01 -2.30
CA ASP A 182 -9.16 -0.84 -2.05
C ASP A 182 -8.82 0.65 -1.99
N PHE A 183 -8.96 1.23 -0.81
CA PHE A 183 -8.86 2.68 -0.62
C PHE A 183 -7.47 3.24 -0.93
N ALA A 184 -6.42 2.55 -0.47
CA ALA A 184 -5.06 3.05 -0.59
C ALA A 184 -4.01 2.01 -1.02
N GLY A 185 -4.41 0.79 -1.44
CA GLY A 185 -3.47 -0.19 -2.00
C GLY A 185 -3.30 -1.47 -1.18
N GLY A 186 -4.32 -1.90 -0.47
CA GLY A 186 -4.33 -3.23 0.14
C GLY A 186 -4.08 -4.32 -0.89
N THR A 187 -4.79 -4.25 -2.01
CA THR A 187 -4.62 -5.14 -3.17
C THR A 187 -3.51 -4.67 -4.08
N VAL A 188 -3.59 -3.42 -4.57
CA VAL A 188 -2.68 -2.88 -5.59
C VAL A 188 -1.22 -2.88 -5.13
N VAL A 189 -0.95 -2.57 -3.87
CA VAL A 189 0.42 -2.46 -3.34
C VAL A 189 0.79 -3.70 -2.52
N HIS A 190 0.02 -4.02 -1.47
CA HIS A 190 0.47 -4.99 -0.47
C HIS A 190 0.30 -6.44 -0.92
N ILE A 191 -0.83 -6.82 -1.49
CA ILE A 191 -1.01 -8.18 -2.01
C ILE A 191 -0.05 -8.44 -3.17
N THR A 192 0.04 -7.52 -4.13
CA THR A 192 0.90 -7.71 -5.31
C THR A 192 2.37 -7.79 -4.94
N ALA A 193 2.87 -6.88 -4.08
CA ALA A 193 4.25 -6.92 -3.61
C ALA A 193 4.53 -8.18 -2.77
N GLY A 194 3.60 -8.55 -1.87
CA GLY A 194 3.75 -9.73 -1.02
C GLY A 194 3.80 -11.03 -1.81
N VAL A 195 2.90 -11.22 -2.78
CA VAL A 195 2.91 -12.41 -3.67
C VAL A 195 4.18 -12.44 -4.50
N ALA A 196 4.60 -11.31 -5.09
CA ALA A 196 5.86 -11.23 -5.83
C ALA A 196 7.07 -11.56 -4.95
N ALA A 197 7.05 -11.14 -3.68
CA ALA A 197 8.07 -11.45 -2.69
C ALA A 197 8.15 -12.96 -2.44
N LEU A 198 7.00 -13.61 -2.20
CA LEU A 198 6.94 -15.06 -2.01
C LEU A 198 7.49 -15.83 -3.21
N VAL A 199 7.02 -15.49 -4.42
CA VAL A 199 7.48 -16.14 -5.66
C VAL A 199 8.98 -15.91 -5.85
N SER A 200 9.46 -14.69 -5.65
CA SER A 200 10.90 -14.36 -5.74
C SER A 200 11.73 -15.17 -4.74
N ALA A 201 11.26 -15.31 -3.50
CA ALA A 201 11.94 -16.11 -2.47
C ALA A 201 12.01 -17.60 -2.83
N LEU A 202 10.94 -18.15 -3.42
CA LEU A 202 10.88 -19.53 -3.87
C LEU A 202 11.81 -19.78 -5.08
N VAL A 203 11.78 -18.90 -6.07
CA VAL A 203 12.58 -19.05 -7.31
C VAL A 203 14.09 -18.90 -7.04
N LEU A 204 14.47 -17.93 -6.21
CA LEU A 204 15.88 -17.68 -5.90
C LEU A 204 16.46 -18.65 -4.87
N GLY A 205 15.59 -19.32 -4.12
CA GLY A 205 15.99 -20.22 -3.05
C GLY A 205 16.58 -19.49 -1.81
N PRO A 206 17.06 -20.23 -0.80
CA PRO A 206 17.52 -19.66 0.45
C PRO A 206 18.90 -19.01 0.33
N ARG A 207 19.14 -17.98 1.16
CA ARG A 207 20.47 -17.38 1.35
C ARG A 207 21.47 -18.41 1.86
N LYS A 208 22.73 -18.26 1.48
CA LYS A 208 23.81 -19.13 2.01
C LYS A 208 23.84 -19.04 3.55
N GLY A 209 23.62 -20.19 4.20
CA GLY A 209 23.57 -20.29 5.66
C GLY A 209 22.19 -20.13 6.27
N PHE A 210 21.11 -19.92 5.50
CA PHE A 210 19.76 -19.85 6.04
C PHE A 210 19.40 -21.10 6.84
N GLY A 211 18.85 -20.89 8.03
CA GLY A 211 18.51 -21.97 8.98
C GLY A 211 19.70 -22.66 9.67
N LYS A 212 20.95 -22.30 9.31
CA LYS A 212 22.17 -22.87 9.92
C LYS A 212 23.00 -21.82 10.66
N VAL A 213 22.96 -20.56 10.21
CA VAL A 213 23.71 -19.44 10.81
C VAL A 213 22.72 -18.33 11.14
N ALA A 214 22.85 -17.75 12.33
CA ALA A 214 22.05 -16.59 12.71
C ALA A 214 22.34 -15.40 11.76
N MET A 215 21.28 -14.74 11.32
CA MET A 215 21.33 -13.57 10.42
C MET A 215 20.64 -12.38 11.09
N PRO A 216 21.15 -11.89 12.24
CA PRO A 216 20.52 -10.78 12.95
C PRO A 216 20.63 -9.48 12.14
N PRO A 217 19.68 -8.56 12.31
CA PRO A 217 19.80 -7.19 11.83
C PRO A 217 21.11 -6.57 12.33
N HIS A 218 21.81 -5.84 11.45
CA HIS A 218 23.09 -5.24 11.86
C HIS A 218 22.91 -3.94 12.63
N ASN A 219 21.79 -3.21 12.40
CA ASN A 219 21.54 -1.91 13.02
C ASN A 219 20.05 -1.68 13.30
N LEU A 220 19.60 -2.08 14.48
CA LEU A 220 18.20 -1.91 14.89
C LEU A 220 17.81 -0.44 15.07
N THR A 221 18.75 0.45 15.44
CA THR A 221 18.45 1.89 15.53
C THR A 221 18.06 2.45 14.16
N MET A 222 18.80 2.08 13.10
CA MET A 222 18.47 2.44 11.73
C MET A 222 17.10 1.89 11.33
N THR A 223 16.80 0.63 11.66
CA THR A 223 15.52 -0.02 11.41
C THR A 223 14.37 0.72 12.10
N VAL A 224 14.49 1.01 13.39
CA VAL A 224 13.45 1.71 14.15
C VAL A 224 13.22 3.13 13.64
N THR A 225 14.31 3.85 13.29
CA THR A 225 14.21 5.18 12.69
C THR A 225 13.48 5.12 11.35
N GLY A 226 13.86 4.19 10.47
CA GLY A 226 13.18 3.98 9.19
C GLY A 226 11.70 3.60 9.37
N ALA A 227 11.40 2.76 10.36
CA ALA A 227 10.01 2.40 10.70
C ALA A 227 9.17 3.61 11.13
N GLY A 228 9.74 4.51 11.94
CA GLY A 228 9.08 5.78 12.30
C GLY A 228 8.80 6.67 11.09
N MET A 229 9.74 6.73 10.15
CA MET A 229 9.55 7.45 8.88
C MET A 229 8.48 6.81 8.01
N LEU A 230 8.39 5.47 7.97
CA LEU A 230 7.29 4.74 7.32
C LEU A 230 5.95 5.11 7.93
N TRP A 231 5.84 5.15 9.27
CA TRP A 231 4.58 5.49 9.94
C TRP A 231 4.09 6.89 9.56
N VAL A 232 4.97 7.89 9.65
CA VAL A 232 4.62 9.27 9.28
C VAL A 232 4.25 9.38 7.80
N GLY A 233 5.02 8.75 6.91
CA GLY A 233 4.73 8.72 5.47
C GLY A 233 3.40 8.05 5.14
N TRP A 234 2.98 7.07 5.97
CA TRP A 234 1.71 6.37 5.77
C TRP A 234 0.47 7.23 5.99
N TYR A 235 0.60 8.34 6.69
CA TYR A 235 -0.48 9.35 6.73
C TYR A 235 -0.72 9.96 5.36
N GLY A 236 0.34 10.29 4.63
CA GLY A 236 0.22 10.69 3.22
C GLY A 236 -0.31 9.58 2.34
N PHE A 237 0.13 8.34 2.58
CA PHE A 237 -0.28 7.18 1.82
C PHE A 237 -1.78 6.92 1.94
N ASN A 238 -2.31 6.74 3.15
CA ASN A 238 -3.71 6.41 3.37
C ASN A 238 -4.62 7.65 3.33
N ALA A 239 -4.32 8.71 4.09
CA ALA A 239 -5.18 9.88 4.10
C ALA A 239 -5.07 10.72 2.81
N GLY A 240 -3.94 10.67 2.11
CA GLY A 240 -3.79 11.24 0.76
C GLY A 240 -4.70 10.55 -0.27
N SER A 241 -4.96 9.25 -0.11
CA SER A 241 -5.84 8.50 -1.01
C SER A 241 -7.31 8.93 -0.96
N ALA A 242 -7.69 9.76 0.00
CA ALA A 242 -8.98 10.47 -0.04
C ALA A 242 -9.06 11.51 -1.18
N LEU A 243 -7.93 11.89 -1.77
CA LEU A 243 -7.77 12.94 -2.80
C LEU A 243 -8.37 14.31 -2.40
N ALA A 244 -8.66 14.50 -1.11
CA ALA A 244 -9.28 15.70 -0.56
C ALA A 244 -8.86 15.93 0.88
N ALA A 245 -8.78 17.20 1.30
CA ALA A 245 -8.53 17.64 2.68
C ALA A 245 -9.86 17.77 3.43
N ASN A 246 -10.48 16.63 3.76
CA ASN A 246 -11.81 16.58 4.36
C ASN A 246 -11.91 15.54 5.51
N GLY A 247 -13.12 15.32 6.00
CA GLY A 247 -13.37 14.35 7.07
C GLY A 247 -12.97 12.91 6.73
N SER A 248 -13.04 12.51 5.45
CA SER A 248 -12.58 11.18 5.00
C SER A 248 -11.05 11.05 5.14
N ALA A 249 -10.29 12.06 4.74
CA ALA A 249 -8.83 12.09 4.95
C ALA A 249 -8.49 12.07 6.45
N GLY A 250 -9.20 12.86 7.27
CA GLY A 250 -9.02 12.87 8.72
C GLY A 250 -9.31 11.52 9.36
N MET A 251 -10.38 10.85 8.94
CA MET A 251 -10.72 9.50 9.43
C MET A 251 -9.68 8.48 8.99
N ALA A 252 -9.29 8.47 7.71
CA ALA A 252 -8.27 7.56 7.18
C ALA A 252 -6.94 7.72 7.93
N LEU A 253 -6.53 8.93 8.27
CA LEU A 253 -5.35 9.19 9.11
C LEU A 253 -5.52 8.57 10.50
N PHE A 254 -6.66 8.81 11.14
CA PHE A 254 -6.90 8.34 12.51
C PHE A 254 -6.96 6.81 12.58
N VAL A 255 -7.73 6.15 11.72
CA VAL A 255 -7.83 4.69 11.70
C VAL A 255 -6.51 4.01 11.34
N THR A 256 -5.70 4.64 10.49
CA THR A 256 -4.34 4.20 10.17
C THR A 256 -3.46 4.21 11.43
N HIS A 257 -3.51 5.29 12.21
CA HIS A 257 -2.78 5.40 13.48
C HIS A 257 -3.20 4.34 14.50
N ILE A 258 -4.51 4.13 14.65
CA ILE A 258 -5.06 3.12 15.58
C ILE A 258 -4.63 1.70 15.18
N ALA A 259 -4.75 1.34 13.91
CA ALA A 259 -4.36 0.01 13.45
C ALA A 259 -2.84 -0.24 13.58
N ALA A 260 -2.01 0.77 13.30
CA ALA A 260 -0.57 0.69 13.52
C ALA A 260 -0.21 0.47 15.00
N SER A 261 -0.83 1.24 15.90
CA SER A 261 -0.65 1.13 17.34
C SER A 261 -1.10 -0.24 17.88
N ALA A 262 -2.25 -0.71 17.45
CA ALA A 262 -2.80 -2.01 17.82
C ALA A 262 -1.89 -3.15 17.32
N GLY A 263 -1.45 -3.10 16.07
CA GLY A 263 -0.53 -4.08 15.50
C GLY A 263 0.81 -4.14 16.24
N ALA A 264 1.39 -2.98 16.56
CA ALA A 264 2.61 -2.86 17.34
C ALA A 264 2.51 -3.54 18.72
N LEU A 265 1.48 -3.18 19.48
CA LEU A 265 1.27 -3.72 20.83
C LEU A 265 0.93 -5.21 20.80
N THR A 266 0.15 -5.65 19.84
CA THR A 266 -0.26 -7.05 19.74
C THR A 266 0.92 -7.94 19.32
N TRP A 267 1.72 -7.53 18.34
CA TRP A 267 2.94 -8.27 18.00
C TRP A 267 3.90 -8.36 19.19
N MET A 268 4.14 -7.24 19.84
CA MET A 268 4.96 -7.18 21.06
C MET A 268 4.44 -8.14 22.13
N THR A 269 3.12 -8.21 22.34
CA THR A 269 2.48 -9.14 23.29
C THR A 269 2.67 -10.59 22.87
N CYS A 270 2.53 -10.91 21.58
CA CYS A 270 2.80 -12.25 21.05
C CYS A 270 4.25 -12.69 21.29
N GLU A 271 5.23 -11.80 21.09
CA GLU A 271 6.63 -12.08 21.44
C GLU A 271 6.80 -12.31 22.94
N TRP A 272 6.19 -11.45 23.75
CA TRP A 272 6.30 -11.55 25.21
C TRP A 272 5.79 -12.89 25.73
N VAL A 273 4.59 -13.28 25.29
CA VAL A 273 3.98 -14.57 25.66
C VAL A 273 4.80 -15.76 25.15
N LYS A 274 5.27 -15.70 23.88
CA LYS A 274 5.93 -16.85 23.25
C LYS A 274 7.41 -16.99 23.58
N PHE A 275 8.12 -15.87 23.77
CA PHE A 275 9.57 -15.84 23.95
C PHE A 275 10.03 -15.28 25.31
N GLY A 276 9.08 -14.88 26.18
CA GLY A 276 9.35 -14.36 27.51
C GLY A 276 9.80 -12.88 27.54
N LYS A 277 10.06 -12.26 26.39
CA LYS A 277 10.42 -10.84 26.27
C LYS A 277 10.06 -10.27 24.91
N PRO A 278 9.66 -8.99 24.85
CA PRO A 278 9.43 -8.29 23.59
C PRO A 278 10.75 -7.83 22.97
N SER A 279 10.70 -7.48 21.67
CA SER A 279 11.87 -6.93 20.96
C SER A 279 11.54 -5.59 20.28
N GLY A 280 12.59 -4.74 20.12
CA GLY A 280 12.46 -3.50 19.35
C GLY A 280 12.14 -3.75 17.87
N LEU A 281 12.59 -4.88 17.33
CA LEU A 281 12.22 -5.30 15.97
C LEU A 281 10.74 -5.71 15.90
N GLY A 282 10.27 -6.50 16.86
CA GLY A 282 8.90 -7.01 16.88
C GLY A 282 7.86 -5.88 16.94
N ILE A 283 8.07 -4.89 17.81
CA ILE A 283 7.12 -3.77 17.93
C ILE A 283 7.01 -2.97 16.61
N VAL A 284 8.13 -2.69 15.92
CA VAL A 284 8.07 -1.95 14.65
C VAL A 284 7.58 -2.82 13.49
N THR A 285 7.83 -4.13 13.50
CA THR A 285 7.26 -5.04 12.50
C THR A 285 5.75 -5.18 12.65
N GLY A 286 5.26 -5.29 13.89
CA GLY A 286 3.83 -5.28 14.19
C GLY A 286 3.14 -3.97 13.82
N MET A 287 3.81 -2.84 13.99
CA MET A 287 3.36 -1.53 13.54
C MET A 287 3.18 -1.52 12.01
N VAL A 288 4.19 -1.99 11.25
CA VAL A 288 4.11 -2.08 9.78
C VAL A 288 3.02 -3.06 9.33
N ALA A 289 2.84 -4.18 10.04
CA ALA A 289 1.74 -5.12 9.77
C ALA A 289 0.37 -4.44 9.93
N GLY A 290 0.17 -3.68 11.01
CA GLY A 290 -1.06 -2.89 11.22
C GLY A 290 -1.28 -1.86 10.11
N LEU A 291 -0.23 -1.12 9.71
CA LEU A 291 -0.26 -0.13 8.63
C LEU A 291 -0.64 -0.78 7.28
N GLY A 292 0.02 -1.87 6.90
CA GLY A 292 -0.25 -2.57 5.64
C GLY A 292 -1.64 -3.17 5.60
N THR A 293 -2.10 -3.76 6.71
CA THR A 293 -3.41 -4.40 6.78
C THR A 293 -4.56 -3.39 6.71
N ILE A 294 -4.46 -2.22 7.36
CA ILE A 294 -5.51 -1.19 7.30
C ILE A 294 -5.60 -0.48 5.95
N THR A 295 -4.56 -0.54 5.12
CA THR A 295 -4.39 0.30 3.94
C THR A 295 -5.57 0.22 2.96
N GLY A 296 -6.03 -0.98 2.63
CA GLY A 296 -7.20 -1.15 1.74
C GLY A 296 -8.52 -0.70 2.35
N ALA A 297 -8.61 -0.68 3.68
CA ALA A 297 -9.82 -0.42 4.45
C ALA A 297 -9.92 1.03 4.98
N ALA A 298 -8.83 1.82 4.96
CA ALA A 298 -8.70 3.06 5.72
C ALA A 298 -9.77 4.13 5.43
N GLY A 299 -10.37 4.11 4.24
CA GLY A 299 -11.42 5.06 3.85
C GLY A 299 -12.85 4.62 4.20
N VAL A 300 -13.04 3.35 4.60
CA VAL A 300 -14.38 2.76 4.72
C VAL A 300 -14.69 2.19 6.11
N VAL A 301 -13.70 2.12 7.02
CA VAL A 301 -13.88 1.53 8.34
C VAL A 301 -13.83 2.59 9.45
N GLY A 302 -14.61 2.36 10.50
CA GLY A 302 -14.59 3.19 11.70
C GLY A 302 -13.44 2.82 12.66
N PRO A 303 -13.23 3.64 13.73
CA PRO A 303 -12.10 3.45 14.66
C PRO A 303 -12.08 2.11 15.38
N ALA A 304 -13.24 1.58 15.78
CA ALA A 304 -13.32 0.27 16.45
C ALA A 304 -13.00 -0.88 15.48
N GLY A 305 -13.45 -0.79 14.21
CA GLY A 305 -13.06 -1.72 13.16
C GLY A 305 -11.54 -1.70 12.92
N ALA A 306 -10.95 -0.51 12.87
CA ALA A 306 -9.50 -0.35 12.72
C ALA A 306 -8.69 -0.95 13.88
N LEU A 307 -9.18 -0.83 15.12
CA LEU A 307 -8.58 -1.50 16.28
C LEU A 307 -8.54 -3.02 16.07
N VAL A 308 -9.68 -3.62 15.68
CA VAL A 308 -9.75 -5.07 15.41
C VAL A 308 -8.81 -5.47 14.27
N ILE A 309 -8.79 -4.70 13.17
CA ILE A 309 -7.89 -4.95 12.04
C ILE A 309 -6.43 -4.94 12.51
N GLY A 310 -6.02 -3.95 13.30
CA GLY A 310 -4.67 -3.86 13.83
C GLY A 310 -4.30 -5.01 14.76
N VAL A 311 -5.21 -5.43 15.64
CA VAL A 311 -5.01 -6.59 16.53
C VAL A 311 -4.84 -7.87 15.71
N LEU A 312 -5.72 -8.12 14.75
CA LEU A 312 -5.63 -9.30 13.88
C LEU A 312 -4.36 -9.28 13.02
N ALA A 313 -3.96 -8.12 12.50
CA ALA A 313 -2.69 -7.95 11.78
C ALA A 313 -1.49 -8.36 12.65
N GLY A 314 -1.43 -7.86 13.89
CA GLY A 314 -0.35 -8.20 14.83
C GLY A 314 -0.26 -9.70 15.12
N VAL A 315 -1.40 -10.36 15.38
CA VAL A 315 -1.44 -11.81 15.65
C VAL A 315 -1.10 -12.62 14.40
N ILE A 316 -1.86 -12.40 13.32
CA ILE A 316 -1.80 -13.27 12.14
C ILE A 316 -0.44 -13.13 11.45
N CYS A 317 0.04 -11.91 11.21
CA CYS A 317 1.34 -11.71 10.58
C CYS A 317 2.49 -12.24 11.45
N PHE A 318 2.41 -12.13 12.79
CA PHE A 318 3.39 -12.72 13.69
C PHE A 318 3.49 -14.24 13.51
N PHE A 319 2.37 -14.96 13.50
CA PHE A 319 2.39 -16.41 13.31
C PHE A 319 2.77 -16.80 11.89
N MET A 320 2.39 -16.02 10.90
CA MET A 320 2.77 -16.26 9.50
C MET A 320 4.27 -16.10 9.26
N THR A 321 4.95 -15.14 9.91
CA THR A 321 6.43 -15.06 9.83
C THR A 321 7.09 -16.34 10.35
N GLN A 322 6.56 -16.91 11.44
CA GLN A 322 7.07 -18.17 11.99
C GLN A 322 6.79 -19.36 11.03
N LEU A 323 5.57 -19.43 10.48
CA LEU A 323 5.18 -20.47 9.53
C LEU A 323 6.08 -20.47 8.29
N ILE A 324 6.22 -19.32 7.64
CA ILE A 324 7.01 -19.15 6.41
C ILE A 324 8.48 -19.53 6.66
N LYS A 325 9.12 -18.94 7.66
CA LYS A 325 10.56 -19.15 7.89
C LYS A 325 10.92 -20.45 8.59
N LYS A 326 10.15 -20.86 9.60
CA LYS A 326 10.53 -22.03 10.43
C LYS A 326 9.92 -23.33 9.96
N THR A 327 8.67 -23.31 9.52
CA THR A 327 7.95 -24.55 9.12
C THR A 327 8.15 -24.82 7.63
N LEU A 328 7.83 -23.84 6.78
CA LEU A 328 7.94 -23.98 5.32
C LEU A 328 9.38 -23.78 4.82
N LYS A 329 10.26 -23.22 5.66
CA LYS A 329 11.68 -22.96 5.36
C LYS A 329 11.89 -22.11 4.11
N ILE A 330 10.97 -21.17 3.86
CA ILE A 330 11.07 -20.20 2.78
C ILE A 330 11.84 -19.00 3.29
N ASP A 331 12.94 -18.64 2.62
CA ASP A 331 13.77 -17.50 2.97
C ASP A 331 13.25 -16.20 2.34
N ASP A 332 12.09 -15.75 2.78
CA ASP A 332 11.67 -14.37 2.62
C ASP A 332 12.47 -13.52 3.61
N SER A 333 13.51 -12.85 3.13
CA SER A 333 14.58 -12.32 4.00
C SER A 333 14.07 -11.35 5.06
N LEU A 334 13.16 -10.43 4.69
CA LEU A 334 12.65 -9.36 5.56
C LEU A 334 11.14 -9.45 5.82
N ASP A 335 10.56 -10.65 5.72
CA ASP A 335 9.15 -10.94 6.03
C ASP A 335 8.13 -10.17 5.17
N VAL A 336 8.44 -9.94 3.89
CA VAL A 336 7.58 -9.15 2.99
C VAL A 336 6.24 -9.85 2.75
N PHE A 337 6.24 -11.15 2.46
CA PHE A 337 5.01 -11.88 2.22
C PHE A 337 4.11 -11.96 3.45
N PRO A 338 4.59 -12.38 4.65
CA PRO A 338 3.72 -12.46 5.83
C PRO A 338 3.18 -11.08 6.27
N VAL A 339 3.94 -10.01 6.11
CA VAL A 339 3.53 -8.67 6.55
C VAL A 339 2.65 -7.98 5.51
N HIS A 340 3.06 -7.98 4.23
CA HIS A 340 2.34 -7.27 3.17
C HIS A 340 1.36 -8.18 2.42
N GLY A 341 1.76 -9.38 2.01
CA GLY A 341 0.89 -10.30 1.28
C GLY A 341 -0.28 -10.79 2.14
N VAL A 342 0.04 -11.41 3.27
CA VAL A 342 -0.99 -11.90 4.20
C VAL A 342 -1.75 -10.75 4.86
N GLY A 343 -1.04 -9.70 5.29
CA GLY A 343 -1.68 -8.49 5.84
C GLY A 343 -2.61 -7.81 4.83
N GLY A 344 -2.21 -7.70 3.56
CA GLY A 344 -3.03 -7.14 2.49
C GLY A 344 -4.31 -7.94 2.23
N VAL A 345 -4.19 -9.27 2.10
CA VAL A 345 -5.37 -10.15 1.96
C VAL A 345 -6.31 -10.03 3.16
N LEU A 346 -5.75 -10.09 4.36
CA LEU A 346 -6.54 -9.92 5.59
C LEU A 346 -7.27 -8.58 5.60
N GLY A 347 -6.57 -7.50 5.27
CA GLY A 347 -7.13 -6.15 5.24
C GLY A 347 -8.23 -5.96 4.21
N THR A 348 -8.06 -6.51 3.01
CA THR A 348 -9.08 -6.47 1.95
C THR A 348 -10.34 -7.22 2.37
N LEU A 349 -10.21 -8.43 2.96
CA LEU A 349 -11.36 -9.17 3.48
C LEU A 349 -12.05 -8.43 4.63
N LEU A 350 -11.28 -7.87 5.57
CA LEU A 350 -11.83 -7.12 6.69
C LEU A 350 -12.44 -5.78 6.27
N ALA A 351 -11.98 -5.18 5.16
CA ALA A 351 -12.64 -4.02 4.56
C ALA A 351 -14.08 -4.35 4.15
N GLY A 352 -14.30 -5.49 3.49
CA GLY A 352 -15.64 -5.97 3.10
C GLY A 352 -16.56 -6.26 4.30
N ILE A 353 -15.99 -6.56 5.48
CA ILE A 353 -16.75 -6.75 6.72
C ILE A 353 -17.03 -5.42 7.42
N PHE A 354 -15.97 -4.67 7.75
CA PHE A 354 -16.08 -3.47 8.59
C PHE A 354 -16.48 -2.20 7.83
N CYS A 355 -16.69 -2.25 6.51
CA CYS A 355 -17.38 -1.19 5.79
C CYS A 355 -18.88 -1.14 6.11
N SER A 356 -19.47 -2.22 6.63
CA SER A 356 -20.89 -2.31 6.97
C SER A 356 -21.32 -1.21 7.93
N PRO A 357 -22.45 -0.51 7.66
CA PRO A 357 -23.00 0.50 8.58
C PRO A 357 -23.76 -0.11 9.78
N ASP A 358 -23.98 -1.43 9.79
CA ASP A 358 -24.91 -2.11 10.69
C ASP A 358 -24.21 -2.93 11.81
N LEU A 359 -22.93 -2.64 12.10
CA LEU A 359 -22.15 -3.37 13.10
C LEU A 359 -22.07 -2.66 14.48
N GLY A 360 -22.97 -1.70 14.74
CA GLY A 360 -22.98 -0.94 15.99
C GLY A 360 -21.69 -0.12 16.15
N VAL A 361 -20.95 -0.32 17.24
CA VAL A 361 -19.69 0.41 17.48
C VAL A 361 -18.60 0.08 16.46
N PHE A 362 -18.69 -1.04 15.76
CA PHE A 362 -17.75 -1.47 14.73
C PHE A 362 -18.18 -1.07 13.33
N SER A 363 -19.27 -0.31 13.17
CA SER A 363 -19.75 0.14 11.87
C SER A 363 -18.71 0.96 11.10
N GLY A 364 -18.73 0.77 9.79
CA GLY A 364 -18.00 1.57 8.81
C GLY A 364 -18.91 2.57 8.10
N PHE A 365 -18.49 2.97 6.90
CA PHE A 365 -19.10 4.09 6.16
C PHE A 365 -19.92 3.65 4.94
N GLY A 366 -20.17 2.37 4.79
CA GLY A 366 -21.00 1.79 3.73
C GLY A 366 -20.24 0.92 2.75
N TYR A 367 -21.00 0.16 1.98
CA TYR A 367 -20.51 -0.72 0.93
C TYR A 367 -20.17 0.07 -0.33
N ALA A 368 -19.40 -0.52 -1.23
CA ALA A 368 -19.14 0.04 -2.55
C ALA A 368 -20.44 0.16 -3.36
N ALA A 369 -20.45 1.02 -4.37
CA ALA A 369 -21.60 1.20 -5.24
C ALA A 369 -22.01 -0.13 -5.90
N GLY A 370 -23.30 -0.43 -5.85
CA GLY A 370 -23.86 -1.70 -6.36
C GLY A 370 -23.90 -2.85 -5.34
N HIS A 371 -23.40 -2.63 -4.11
CA HIS A 371 -23.44 -3.61 -3.03
C HIS A 371 -24.29 -3.09 -1.86
N ASP A 372 -25.10 -3.96 -1.27
CA ASP A 372 -26.05 -3.64 -0.22
C ASP A 372 -25.86 -4.47 1.05
N SER A 373 -24.95 -5.43 1.02
CA SER A 373 -24.70 -6.36 2.10
C SER A 373 -23.23 -6.79 2.16
N MET A 374 -22.82 -7.24 3.32
CA MET A 374 -21.49 -7.82 3.55
C MET A 374 -21.22 -9.01 2.62
N ALA A 375 -22.22 -9.87 2.40
CA ALA A 375 -22.08 -11.02 1.52
C ALA A 375 -21.87 -10.59 0.06
N SER A 376 -22.60 -9.58 -0.42
CA SER A 376 -22.41 -9.01 -1.75
C SER A 376 -21.03 -8.37 -1.90
N GLN A 377 -20.54 -7.63 -0.89
CA GLN A 377 -19.23 -6.99 -0.91
C GLN A 377 -18.07 -7.99 -0.87
N LEU A 378 -18.21 -9.10 -0.15
CA LEU A 378 -17.19 -10.15 -0.06
C LEU A 378 -17.20 -11.11 -1.25
N GLY A 379 -18.21 -11.04 -2.11
CA GLY A 379 -18.36 -11.89 -3.29
C GLY A 379 -17.62 -11.39 -4.53
N ILE A 380 -16.92 -10.27 -4.43
CA ILE A 380 -16.09 -9.71 -5.50
C ILE A 380 -14.73 -10.40 -5.52
#